data_aa588358b512345c374a0050da0a123a
#
_entry.id   aa588358b512345c374a0050da0a123a
#
_cell.length_a   1.000
_cell.length_b   1.000
_cell.length_c   1.000
_cell.angle_alpha   90.00
_cell.angle_beta   90.00
_cell.angle_gamma   90.00
#
_symmetry.space_group_name_H-M   'P 1'
#
loop_
_entity.id
_entity.type
_entity.pdbx_description
1 polymer ?
#
loop_
_entity_poly.entity_id
_entity_poly.type
_entity_poly.pdbx_seq_one_letter_code
_entity_poly.pdbx_strand_id
1 'polypeptide(L)'
;MNKIYLQRGASRWSQLLTCCALVGLGVGGYLYVKSNSASQEEQINLDYLKAPTHVVQLGDMEVSVTEQGSLESSDNVEIICKVRGQNTVTWAVESGSYVEEGDVILTLDTLYIDEQIAERSKYAHWARSGTEHARATVARATLAIPEYLEGRFVEEITELEKDLVIAESELLTNQEMLKYNQRQFERGYQSRDSVDAQRRRVEFSQLAIDVLNSDIKIAKTFGKDYQLAELEGELRVAQAQFEANDERAMADASRRDRAIEEKEYCTITAPKSGLVIHPRAAAWKDAPDITEGGTVYKEQVVLLMPNLDKMQVKVGVHEALVKYIQPGM
;
A
#
# COMPACT_ATOMS: atom_id res chain seq x y z
N MET A 1 55.16 42.46 -15.42
CA MET A 1 56.21 43.42 -14.99
C MET A 1 57.44 42.63 -14.66
N ASN A 2 58.48 42.92 -15.48
CA ASN A 2 59.85 42.43 -15.49
C ASN A 2 60.55 42.45 -14.13
N LYS A 3 61.38 41.45 -13.90
CA LYS A 3 62.74 41.72 -13.45
C LYS A 3 63.67 40.55 -13.79
N ILE A 4 64.44 40.80 -14.77
CA ILE A 4 65.70 40.12 -15.16
C ILE A 4 66.76 40.45 -14.11
N TYR A 5 67.54 39.48 -13.64
CA TYR A 5 68.84 39.73 -13.02
C TYR A 5 69.93 38.84 -13.61
N LEU A 6 70.94 39.51 -13.97
CA LEU A 6 72.16 39.19 -14.73
C LEU A 6 73.04 38.11 -14.08
N GLN A 7 73.57 37.29 -14.96
CA GLN A 7 74.81 36.51 -14.79
C GLN A 7 76.00 37.36 -14.42
N ARG A 8 76.79 36.85 -13.52
CA ARG A 8 78.18 37.19 -13.45
C ARG A 8 79.04 35.93 -13.49
N GLY A 9 79.90 35.83 -14.47
CA GLY A 9 80.77 34.73 -14.73
C GLY A 9 81.82 34.56 -13.64
N ALA A 10 82.03 33.35 -13.21
CA ALA A 10 83.15 32.96 -12.39
C ALA A 10 84.25 32.36 -13.30
N SER A 11 85.40 32.81 -13.09
CA SER A 11 86.57 32.59 -13.93
C SER A 11 86.98 31.10 -14.02
N ARG A 12 87.38 30.68 -15.14
CA ARG A 12 87.85 29.32 -15.52
C ARG A 12 88.94 28.73 -14.59
N TRP A 13 89.52 29.50 -13.69
CA TRP A 13 90.62 29.05 -12.81
C TRP A 13 90.08 28.43 -11.49
N SER A 14 88.91 28.77 -11.07
CA SER A 14 88.26 28.15 -9.84
C SER A 14 87.75 26.72 -10.11
N GLN A 15 87.45 26.39 -11.36
CA GLN A 15 86.94 25.04 -11.73
C GLN A 15 88.08 23.99 -11.81
N LEU A 16 89.31 24.41 -12.10
CA LEU A 16 90.43 23.49 -12.11
C LEU A 16 90.91 23.08 -10.72
N LEU A 17 90.82 23.94 -9.75
CA LEU A 17 91.19 23.63 -8.35
C LEU A 17 90.17 22.72 -7.67
N THR A 18 88.90 22.83 -7.99
CA THR A 18 87.83 21.94 -7.43
C THR A 18 87.86 20.54 -8.02
N CYS A 19 88.23 20.36 -9.29
CA CYS A 19 88.44 19.05 -9.90
C CYS A 19 89.64 18.28 -9.31
N CYS A 20 90.72 18.92 -9.00
CA CYS A 20 91.91 18.28 -8.37
C CYS A 20 91.58 17.82 -6.91
N ALA A 21 90.79 18.59 -6.16
CA ALA A 21 90.40 18.22 -4.82
C ALA A 21 89.46 17.01 -4.79
N LEU A 22 88.53 16.92 -5.75
CA LEU A 22 87.60 15.79 -5.85
C LEU A 22 88.24 14.48 -6.29
N VAL A 23 89.24 14.56 -7.18
CA VAL A 23 90.05 13.38 -7.61
C VAL A 23 90.92 12.90 -6.45
N GLY A 24 91.51 13.81 -5.64
CA GLY A 24 92.31 13.45 -4.45
C GLY A 24 91.47 12.75 -3.37
N LEU A 25 90.26 13.23 -3.14
CA LEU A 25 89.29 12.58 -2.19
C LEU A 25 88.80 11.25 -2.69
N GLY A 26 88.56 11.11 -4.00
CA GLY A 26 88.14 9.85 -4.63
C GLY A 26 89.23 8.74 -4.53
N VAL A 27 90.49 9.07 -4.80
CA VAL A 27 91.60 8.10 -4.71
C VAL A 27 91.87 7.77 -3.23
N GLY A 28 91.87 8.76 -2.32
CA GLY A 28 92.02 8.54 -0.89
C GLY A 28 90.94 7.69 -0.32
N GLY A 29 89.69 7.93 -0.71
CA GLY A 29 88.52 7.14 -0.29
C GLY A 29 88.59 5.71 -0.83
N TYR A 30 88.96 5.50 -2.08
CA TYR A 30 89.13 4.16 -2.66
C TYR A 30 90.24 3.35 -1.98
N LEU A 31 91.39 3.98 -1.67
CA LEU A 31 92.48 3.32 -0.95
C LEU A 31 92.12 3.00 0.52
N TYR A 32 91.33 3.88 1.17
CA TYR A 32 90.83 3.65 2.51
C TYR A 32 89.83 2.51 2.56
N VAL A 33 88.90 2.43 1.60
CA VAL A 33 87.94 1.35 1.50
C VAL A 33 88.62 0.04 1.16
N LYS A 34 89.62 0.05 0.23
CA LYS A 34 90.34 -1.15 -0.11
C LYS A 34 91.27 -1.64 1.03
N SER A 35 91.80 -0.74 1.83
CA SER A 35 92.53 -1.12 3.03
C SER A 35 91.67 -1.70 4.13
N ASN A 36 90.43 -1.22 4.27
CA ASN A 36 89.50 -1.71 5.27
C ASN A 36 88.76 -2.99 4.88
N SER A 37 88.63 -3.27 3.56
CA SER A 37 88.05 -4.51 3.06
C SER A 37 89.05 -5.70 3.09
N ALA A 38 90.35 -5.43 3.20
CA ALA A 38 91.37 -6.49 3.34
C ALA A 38 91.54 -7.01 4.78
N SER A 39 90.82 -6.39 5.79
CA SER A 39 90.94 -6.77 7.19
C SER A 39 89.67 -7.46 7.74
N GLN A 40 88.70 -7.76 6.86
CA GLN A 40 87.44 -8.47 7.24
C GLN A 40 87.28 -9.89 6.66
N GLU A 41 88.33 -10.41 6.05
CA GLU A 41 88.37 -11.85 5.77
C GLU A 41 89.04 -12.56 6.96
N GLU A 42 88.25 -13.50 7.51
CA GLU A 42 88.64 -14.49 8.50
C GLU A 42 88.53 -14.11 10.00
N GLN A 43 87.33 -13.80 10.46
CA GLN A 43 86.88 -14.40 11.70
C GLN A 43 85.55 -15.10 11.43
N ILE A 44 85.62 -16.29 10.86
CA ILE A 44 84.59 -17.28 10.97
C ILE A 44 84.52 -17.57 12.45
N ASN A 45 83.52 -16.99 13.07
CA ASN A 45 83.23 -17.15 14.48
C ASN A 45 82.89 -18.58 14.81
N LEU A 46 83.90 -19.31 15.27
CA LEU A 46 83.81 -20.71 15.74
C LEU A 46 82.87 -20.93 16.92
N ASP A 47 82.20 -19.85 17.40
CA ASP A 47 81.18 -19.90 18.46
C ASP A 47 79.91 -20.61 18.04
N TYR A 48 79.64 -20.74 16.70
CA TYR A 48 78.53 -21.59 16.25
C TYR A 48 78.73 -23.08 16.52
N LEU A 49 79.96 -23.51 16.74
CA LEU A 49 80.26 -24.89 17.09
C LEU A 49 80.08 -25.21 18.56
N LYS A 50 79.81 -24.16 19.41
CA LYS A 50 79.46 -24.30 20.83
C LYS A 50 77.99 -24.04 21.14
N ALA A 51 77.18 -23.78 20.08
CA ALA A 51 75.75 -23.67 20.29
C ALA A 51 75.20 -24.99 20.84
N PRO A 52 74.38 -24.96 21.92
CA PRO A 52 73.82 -26.15 22.45
C PRO A 52 73.00 -26.86 21.36
N THR A 53 73.48 -28.00 20.90
CA THR A 53 72.78 -28.86 19.95
C THR A 53 71.78 -29.72 20.70
N HIS A 54 70.55 -29.66 20.27
CA HIS A 54 69.48 -30.50 20.80
C HIS A 54 69.24 -31.67 19.83
N VAL A 55 69.17 -32.86 20.36
CA VAL A 55 68.80 -34.05 19.58
C VAL A 55 67.32 -33.96 19.24
N VAL A 56 66.97 -33.85 17.97
CA VAL A 56 65.58 -33.87 17.51
C VAL A 56 65.04 -35.31 17.67
N GLN A 57 64.10 -35.48 18.59
CA GLN A 57 63.38 -36.70 18.79
C GLN A 57 62.01 -36.64 18.11
N LEU A 58 61.58 -37.74 17.50
CA LEU A 58 60.22 -37.83 16.99
C LEU A 58 59.27 -37.85 18.20
N GLY A 59 58.41 -36.92 18.30
CA GLY A 59 57.39 -36.80 19.34
C GLY A 59 56.10 -36.16 18.80
N ASP A 60 55.02 -36.35 19.50
CA ASP A 60 53.75 -35.71 19.17
C ASP A 60 53.86 -34.21 19.42
N MET A 61 53.40 -33.42 18.47
CA MET A 61 53.38 -31.95 18.56
C MET A 61 51.90 -31.52 18.60
N GLU A 62 51.53 -30.94 19.71
CA GLU A 62 50.24 -30.31 19.84
C GLU A 62 50.26 -28.91 19.16
N VAL A 63 49.41 -28.72 18.16
CA VAL A 63 49.22 -27.42 17.51
C VAL A 63 47.96 -26.80 18.08
N SER A 64 48.15 -25.75 18.89
CA SER A 64 47.04 -24.99 19.41
C SER A 64 46.86 -23.69 18.59
N VAL A 65 45.63 -23.40 18.23
CA VAL A 65 45.24 -22.16 17.58
C VAL A 65 44.38 -21.36 18.54
N THR A 66 44.86 -20.16 18.94
CA THR A 66 44.13 -19.27 19.84
C THR A 66 43.61 -18.08 19.03
N GLU A 67 42.33 -17.96 18.94
CA GLU A 67 41.67 -16.89 18.20
C GLU A 67 40.59 -16.22 19.07
N GLN A 68 40.26 -14.96 18.75
CA GLN A 68 39.20 -14.26 19.41
C GLN A 68 37.86 -14.61 18.77
N GLY A 69 36.86 -14.93 19.57
CA GLY A 69 35.50 -15.22 19.11
C GLY A 69 34.47 -14.41 19.86
N SER A 70 33.33 -14.22 19.23
CA SER A 70 32.12 -13.65 19.85
C SER A 70 31.18 -14.78 20.27
N LEU A 71 30.64 -14.68 21.48
CA LEU A 71 29.58 -15.55 21.95
C LEU A 71 28.24 -15.05 21.37
N GLU A 72 27.58 -15.90 20.60
CA GLU A 72 26.30 -15.61 19.95
C GLU A 72 25.30 -16.72 20.28
N SER A 73 24.01 -16.40 20.32
CA SER A 73 22.99 -17.43 20.36
C SER A 73 22.82 -18.07 18.98
N SER A 74 22.70 -19.37 18.92
CA SER A 74 22.44 -20.10 17.67
C SER A 74 20.97 -20.02 17.22
N ASP A 75 20.06 -19.60 18.11
CA ASP A 75 18.62 -19.56 17.89
C ASP A 75 18.06 -18.23 18.45
N ASN A 76 17.98 -17.24 17.59
CA ASN A 76 17.49 -15.91 17.94
C ASN A 76 16.05 -15.71 17.44
N VAL A 77 15.17 -15.15 18.27
CA VAL A 77 13.89 -14.64 17.79
C VAL A 77 14.12 -13.20 17.32
N GLU A 78 13.91 -12.98 16.04
CA GLU A 78 14.00 -11.67 15.41
C GLU A 78 12.66 -10.96 15.52
N ILE A 79 12.67 -9.76 16.06
CA ILE A 79 11.51 -8.89 16.15
C ILE A 79 11.61 -7.87 15.03
N ILE A 80 10.68 -7.97 14.08
CA ILE A 80 10.65 -7.15 12.86
C ILE A 80 9.57 -6.08 12.95
N CYS A 81 9.85 -4.91 12.40
CA CYS A 81 8.86 -3.86 12.23
C CYS A 81 7.85 -4.26 11.13
N LYS A 82 6.56 -4.30 11.47
CA LYS A 82 5.47 -4.64 10.53
C LYS A 82 4.81 -3.40 9.92
N VAL A 83 5.02 -2.21 10.50
CA VAL A 83 4.42 -0.95 10.07
C VAL A 83 4.99 -0.53 8.72
N ARG A 84 4.15 -0.07 7.83
CA ARG A 84 4.55 0.36 6.47
C ARG A 84 5.24 1.71 6.49
N GLY A 85 6.20 1.87 5.57
CA GLY A 85 6.91 3.14 5.38
C GLY A 85 8.03 3.34 6.37
N GLN A 86 8.35 4.60 6.58
CA GLN A 86 9.35 5.08 7.51
C GLN A 86 8.66 5.50 8.80
N ASN A 87 9.10 4.96 9.93
CA ASN A 87 8.51 5.22 11.23
C ASN A 87 9.59 5.67 12.22
N THR A 88 9.22 6.52 13.16
CA THR A 88 10.12 7.02 14.21
C THR A 88 9.89 6.24 15.49
N VAL A 89 10.96 5.82 16.13
CA VAL A 89 10.92 5.16 17.44
C VAL A 89 10.66 6.22 18.51
N THR A 90 9.56 6.07 19.25
CA THR A 90 9.23 6.96 20.37
C THR A 90 9.85 6.48 21.66
N TRP A 91 9.86 5.15 21.84
CA TRP A 91 10.45 4.52 23.01
C TRP A 91 10.93 3.12 22.67
N ALA A 92 12.03 2.69 23.26
CA ALA A 92 12.57 1.34 23.14
C ALA A 92 13.14 0.88 24.49
N VAL A 93 12.94 -0.39 24.82
CA VAL A 93 13.55 -1.00 26.00
C VAL A 93 15.07 -0.98 25.89
N GLU A 94 15.79 -0.80 26.98
CA GLU A 94 17.25 -0.79 26.98
C GLU A 94 17.82 -2.17 26.60
N SER A 95 18.89 -2.15 25.79
CA SER A 95 19.58 -3.39 25.40
C SER A 95 20.17 -4.11 26.62
N GLY A 96 19.86 -5.38 26.77
CA GLY A 96 20.27 -6.19 27.91
C GLY A 96 19.23 -6.27 29.03
N SER A 97 18.05 -5.68 28.86
CA SER A 97 16.95 -5.81 29.83
C SER A 97 16.24 -7.14 29.67
N TYR A 98 15.75 -7.68 30.78
CA TYR A 98 14.90 -8.84 30.82
C TYR A 98 13.43 -8.40 30.78
N VAL A 99 12.63 -9.02 29.88
CA VAL A 99 11.21 -8.73 29.71
C VAL A 99 10.38 -10.00 29.81
N GLU A 100 9.13 -9.85 30.22
CA GLU A 100 8.15 -10.95 30.24
C GLU A 100 7.36 -11.01 28.93
N GLU A 101 6.75 -12.14 28.65
CA GLU A 101 5.87 -12.30 27.48
C GLU A 101 4.69 -11.32 27.55
N GLY A 102 4.48 -10.55 26.50
CA GLY A 102 3.46 -9.52 26.42
C GLY A 102 3.90 -8.11 26.83
N ASP A 103 5.08 -7.96 27.45
CA ASP A 103 5.60 -6.63 27.78
C ASP A 103 5.84 -5.80 26.51
N VAL A 104 5.56 -4.50 26.58
CA VAL A 104 5.89 -3.56 25.51
C VAL A 104 7.40 -3.37 25.46
N ILE A 105 8.01 -3.63 24.32
CA ILE A 105 9.46 -3.55 24.11
C ILE A 105 9.88 -2.43 23.19
N LEU A 106 8.97 -1.96 22.32
CA LEU A 106 9.22 -0.83 21.44
C LEU A 106 7.90 -0.16 21.07
N THR A 107 7.88 1.17 21.04
CA THR A 107 6.76 1.98 20.54
C THR A 107 7.21 2.87 19.41
N LEU A 108 6.39 2.95 18.37
CA LEU A 108 6.59 3.82 17.22
C LEU A 108 5.64 5.03 17.31
N ASP A 109 5.97 6.10 16.62
CA ASP A 109 5.12 7.28 16.51
C ASP A 109 3.84 6.93 15.77
N THR A 110 2.69 7.22 16.38
CA THR A 110 1.36 6.93 15.82
C THR A 110 0.70 8.14 15.18
N LEU A 111 1.28 9.33 15.27
CA LEU A 111 0.63 10.58 14.88
C LEU A 111 0.14 10.54 13.42
N TYR A 112 1.00 10.12 12.51
CA TYR A 112 0.68 10.00 11.10
C TYR A 112 -0.40 8.93 10.83
N ILE A 113 -0.34 7.81 11.55
CA ILE A 113 -1.33 6.73 11.41
C ILE A 113 -2.68 7.17 11.98
N ASP A 114 -2.68 7.90 13.08
CA ASP A 114 -3.91 8.45 13.68
C ASP A 114 -4.60 9.45 12.75
N GLU A 115 -3.84 10.31 12.08
CA GLU A 115 -4.36 11.19 11.02
C GLU A 115 -4.96 10.39 9.87
N GLN A 116 -4.28 9.35 9.41
CA GLN A 116 -4.79 8.46 8.36
C GLN A 116 -6.08 7.73 8.80
N ILE A 117 -6.14 7.24 10.04
CA ILE A 117 -7.34 6.60 10.59
C ILE A 117 -8.50 7.59 10.61
N ALA A 118 -8.28 8.82 11.07
CA ALA A 118 -9.29 9.86 11.11
C ALA A 118 -9.82 10.19 9.70
N GLU A 119 -8.91 10.37 8.73
CA GLU A 119 -9.27 10.64 7.35
C GLU A 119 -10.06 9.47 6.72
N ARG A 120 -9.57 8.25 6.83
CA ARG A 120 -10.24 7.05 6.28
C ARG A 120 -11.56 6.77 6.96
N SER A 121 -11.67 7.03 8.27
CA SER A 121 -12.93 6.93 9.00
C SER A 121 -13.98 7.89 8.45
N LYS A 122 -13.58 9.13 8.14
CA LYS A 122 -14.45 10.12 7.50
C LYS A 122 -14.98 9.61 6.15
N TYR A 123 -14.10 9.06 5.30
CA TYR A 123 -14.53 8.49 4.00
C TYR A 123 -15.43 7.27 4.17
N ALA A 124 -15.12 6.37 5.10
CA ALA A 124 -15.96 5.20 5.40
C ALA A 124 -17.35 5.61 5.88
N HIS A 125 -17.46 6.62 6.75
CA HIS A 125 -18.74 7.15 7.19
C HIS A 125 -19.52 7.81 6.06
N TRP A 126 -18.84 8.58 5.21
CA TRP A 126 -19.48 9.23 4.05
C TRP A 126 -19.97 8.19 3.04
N ALA A 127 -19.17 7.20 2.70
CA ALA A 127 -19.56 6.11 1.80
C ALA A 127 -20.76 5.34 2.36
N ARG A 128 -20.76 5.02 3.67
CA ARG A 128 -21.89 4.39 4.34
C ARG A 128 -23.18 5.23 4.26
N SER A 129 -23.08 6.55 4.44
CA SER A 129 -24.21 7.45 4.25
C SER A 129 -24.75 7.39 2.82
N GLY A 130 -23.86 7.31 1.81
CA GLY A 130 -24.23 7.10 0.41
C GLY A 130 -24.96 5.79 0.16
N THR A 131 -24.52 4.70 0.80
CA THR A 131 -25.19 3.38 0.73
C THR A 131 -26.60 3.44 1.32
N GLU A 132 -26.78 4.08 2.48
CA GLU A 132 -28.12 4.20 3.10
C GLU A 132 -29.05 5.08 2.24
N HIS A 133 -28.54 6.13 1.61
CA HIS A 133 -29.32 6.92 0.67
C HIS A 133 -29.74 6.11 -0.56
N ALA A 134 -28.81 5.34 -1.15
CA ALA A 134 -29.12 4.46 -2.28
C ALA A 134 -30.12 3.36 -1.89
N ARG A 135 -30.00 2.78 -0.69
CA ARG A 135 -30.95 1.80 -0.14
C ARG A 135 -32.37 2.38 -0.05
N ALA A 136 -32.48 3.62 0.44
CA ALA A 136 -33.78 4.30 0.51
C ALA A 136 -34.35 4.58 -0.92
N THR A 137 -33.48 4.79 -1.90
CA THR A 137 -33.89 4.96 -3.30
C THR A 137 -34.42 3.65 -3.90
N VAL A 138 -33.73 2.52 -3.64
CA VAL A 138 -34.21 1.18 -4.02
C VAL A 138 -35.58 0.88 -3.39
N ALA A 139 -35.73 1.18 -2.10
CA ALA A 139 -37.00 0.96 -1.41
C ALA A 139 -38.16 1.78 -2.03
N ARG A 140 -37.90 3.05 -2.39
CA ARG A 140 -38.88 3.88 -3.10
C ARG A 140 -39.21 3.33 -4.49
N ALA A 141 -38.23 2.95 -5.27
CA ALA A 141 -38.43 2.39 -6.61
C ALA A 141 -39.19 1.03 -6.52
N THR A 142 -38.92 0.23 -5.50
CA THR A 142 -39.62 -1.03 -5.27
C THR A 142 -41.10 -0.80 -4.94
N LEU A 143 -41.42 0.24 -4.15
CA LEU A 143 -42.78 0.60 -3.80
C LEU A 143 -43.57 1.29 -4.93
N ALA A 144 -42.86 1.92 -5.88
CA ALA A 144 -43.50 2.61 -7.01
C ALA A 144 -44.20 1.65 -7.95
N ILE A 145 -43.74 0.41 -8.08
CA ILE A 145 -44.36 -0.62 -8.94
C ILE A 145 -45.75 -1.02 -8.44
N PRO A 146 -45.95 -1.50 -7.19
CA PRO A 146 -47.30 -1.82 -6.69
C PRO A 146 -48.18 -0.57 -6.55
N GLU A 147 -47.62 0.58 -6.19
CA GLU A 147 -48.41 1.83 -6.16
C GLU A 147 -48.99 2.16 -7.54
N TYR A 148 -48.22 2.00 -8.61
CA TYR A 148 -48.71 2.16 -9.98
C TYR A 148 -49.77 1.12 -10.31
N LEU A 149 -49.48 -0.17 -10.06
CA LEU A 149 -50.38 -1.28 -10.48
C LEU A 149 -51.70 -1.29 -9.72
N GLU A 150 -51.67 -1.03 -8.42
CA GLU A 150 -52.84 -1.13 -7.53
C GLU A 150 -53.55 0.22 -7.33
N GLY A 151 -52.81 1.33 -7.56
CA GLY A 151 -53.33 2.68 -7.39
C GLY A 151 -53.58 3.36 -8.74
N ARG A 152 -52.56 4.02 -9.28
CA ARG A 152 -52.68 4.95 -10.43
C ARG A 152 -53.28 4.30 -11.69
N PHE A 153 -52.87 3.07 -12.03
CA PHE A 153 -53.39 2.39 -13.20
C PHE A 153 -54.86 2.02 -13.02
N VAL A 154 -55.27 1.59 -11.83
CA VAL A 154 -56.69 1.29 -11.52
C VAL A 154 -57.53 2.54 -11.54
N GLU A 155 -57.03 3.63 -11.01
CA GLU A 155 -57.70 4.94 -11.04
C GLU A 155 -57.90 5.42 -12.50
N GLU A 156 -56.85 5.41 -13.33
CA GLU A 156 -56.90 5.79 -14.76
C GLU A 156 -57.96 4.96 -15.55
N ILE A 157 -57.90 3.64 -15.38
CA ILE A 157 -58.89 2.77 -16.05
C ILE A 157 -60.31 3.02 -15.53
N THR A 158 -60.48 3.22 -14.25
CA THR A 158 -61.80 3.49 -13.64
C THR A 158 -62.38 4.83 -14.15
N GLU A 159 -61.53 5.82 -14.32
CA GLU A 159 -61.94 7.13 -14.89
C GLU A 159 -62.38 6.99 -16.36
N LEU A 160 -61.60 6.30 -17.18
CA LEU A 160 -61.94 6.01 -18.59
C LEU A 160 -63.23 5.16 -18.71
N GLU A 161 -63.39 4.16 -17.85
CA GLU A 161 -64.63 3.34 -17.83
C GLU A 161 -65.86 4.14 -17.37
N LYS A 162 -65.69 5.08 -16.40
CA LYS A 162 -66.74 6.02 -16.01
C LYS A 162 -67.14 6.92 -17.18
N ASP A 163 -66.16 7.49 -17.91
CA ASP A 163 -66.42 8.35 -19.03
C ASP A 163 -67.09 7.60 -20.19
N LEU A 164 -66.72 6.31 -20.41
CA LEU A 164 -67.40 5.43 -21.33
C LEU A 164 -68.87 5.24 -20.98
N VAL A 165 -69.21 4.97 -19.70
CA VAL A 165 -70.60 4.83 -19.27
C VAL A 165 -71.38 6.12 -19.46
N ILE A 166 -70.78 7.30 -19.23
CA ILE A 166 -71.40 8.60 -19.52
C ILE A 166 -71.71 8.75 -21.01
N ALA A 167 -70.71 8.46 -21.88
CA ALA A 167 -70.84 8.56 -23.33
C ALA A 167 -71.93 7.57 -23.88
N GLU A 168 -71.99 6.35 -23.32
CA GLU A 168 -73.04 5.39 -23.68
C GLU A 168 -74.46 5.90 -23.27
N SER A 169 -74.59 6.53 -22.12
CA SER A 169 -75.81 7.17 -21.66
C SER A 169 -76.24 8.33 -22.58
N GLU A 170 -75.26 9.15 -23.00
CA GLU A 170 -75.49 10.23 -23.98
C GLU A 170 -75.92 9.68 -25.35
N LEU A 171 -75.29 8.62 -25.81
CA LEU A 171 -75.68 7.95 -27.07
C LEU A 171 -77.13 7.49 -27.00
N LEU A 172 -77.48 6.79 -25.94
CA LEU A 172 -78.87 6.31 -25.72
C LEU A 172 -79.84 7.50 -25.76
N THR A 173 -79.55 8.58 -25.06
CA THR A 173 -80.36 9.79 -25.03
C THR A 173 -80.53 10.40 -26.42
N ASN A 174 -79.42 10.54 -27.16
CA ASN A 174 -79.44 11.06 -28.51
C ASN A 174 -80.18 10.18 -29.51
N GLN A 175 -80.10 8.83 -29.36
CA GLN A 175 -80.88 7.87 -30.15
C GLN A 175 -82.36 7.99 -29.89
N GLU A 176 -82.80 8.07 -28.63
CA GLU A 176 -84.22 8.25 -28.27
C GLU A 176 -84.72 9.61 -28.82
N MET A 177 -83.89 10.66 -28.71
CA MET A 177 -84.29 11.98 -29.26
C MET A 177 -84.38 11.92 -30.80
N LEU A 178 -83.50 11.19 -31.48
CA LEU A 178 -83.60 10.96 -32.93
C LEU A 178 -84.90 10.26 -33.31
N LYS A 179 -85.27 9.19 -32.59
CA LYS A 179 -86.56 8.47 -32.80
C LYS A 179 -87.73 9.39 -32.55
N TYR A 180 -87.67 10.26 -31.54
CA TYR A 180 -88.72 11.24 -31.28
C TYR A 180 -88.76 12.27 -32.44
N ASN A 181 -87.70 12.89 -32.87
CA ASN A 181 -87.63 13.88 -33.97
C ASN A 181 -88.11 13.27 -35.31
N GLN A 182 -87.77 12.01 -35.60
CA GLN A 182 -88.27 11.32 -36.79
C GLN A 182 -89.77 11.16 -36.77
N ARG A 183 -90.39 10.74 -35.63
CA ARG A 183 -91.82 10.67 -35.46
C ARG A 183 -92.54 11.99 -35.58
N GLN A 184 -91.88 13.12 -35.11
CA GLN A 184 -92.47 14.45 -35.24
C GLN A 184 -92.29 14.99 -36.67
N PHE A 185 -91.25 14.65 -37.40
CA PHE A 185 -91.15 14.94 -38.81
C PHE A 185 -92.23 14.27 -39.65
N GLU A 186 -92.44 12.99 -39.42
CA GLU A 186 -93.57 12.25 -40.10
C GLU A 186 -94.96 12.87 -39.89
N ARG A 187 -95.13 13.52 -38.72
CA ARG A 187 -96.35 14.25 -38.38
C ARG A 187 -96.37 15.71 -38.89
N GLY A 188 -95.30 16.15 -39.56
CA GLY A 188 -95.16 17.53 -40.05
C GLY A 188 -94.79 18.60 -39.01
N TYR A 189 -94.40 18.23 -37.78
CA TYR A 189 -94.11 19.13 -36.68
C TYR A 189 -92.58 19.53 -36.61
N GLN A 190 -91.76 18.80 -37.26
CA GLN A 190 -90.30 19.00 -37.30
C GLN A 190 -89.79 19.19 -38.73
N SER A 191 -88.65 19.88 -38.90
CA SER A 191 -87.97 20.03 -40.19
C SER A 191 -87.01 18.88 -40.42
N ARG A 192 -86.66 18.61 -41.69
CA ARG A 192 -85.68 17.62 -42.08
C ARG A 192 -84.30 17.94 -41.50
N ASP A 193 -83.93 19.21 -41.51
CA ASP A 193 -82.64 19.67 -40.96
C ASP A 193 -82.50 19.32 -39.46
N SER A 194 -83.59 19.38 -38.70
CA SER A 194 -83.60 19.01 -37.29
C SER A 194 -83.31 17.51 -37.07
N VAL A 195 -83.93 16.65 -37.92
CA VAL A 195 -83.65 15.20 -37.88
C VAL A 195 -82.21 14.88 -38.30
N ASP A 196 -81.71 15.54 -39.37
CA ASP A 196 -80.33 15.34 -39.85
C ASP A 196 -79.29 15.89 -38.84
N ALA A 197 -79.59 17.01 -38.14
CA ALA A 197 -78.78 17.50 -37.03
C ALA A 197 -78.71 16.53 -35.85
N GLN A 198 -79.86 15.91 -35.50
CA GLN A 198 -79.86 14.90 -34.42
C GLN A 198 -79.18 13.60 -34.83
N ARG A 199 -79.25 13.18 -36.12
CA ARG A 199 -78.50 12.05 -36.65
C ARG A 199 -77.01 12.28 -36.50
N ARG A 200 -76.51 13.43 -36.87
CA ARG A 200 -75.09 13.78 -36.68
C ARG A 200 -74.69 13.75 -35.20
N ARG A 201 -75.54 14.16 -34.24
CA ARG A 201 -75.25 14.00 -32.81
C ARG A 201 -75.10 12.54 -32.39
N VAL A 202 -75.97 11.66 -32.86
CA VAL A 202 -75.83 10.20 -32.64
C VAL A 202 -74.53 9.68 -33.18
N GLU A 203 -74.14 10.08 -34.44
CA GLU A 203 -72.86 9.71 -35.01
C GLU A 203 -71.69 10.21 -34.21
N PHE A 204 -71.69 11.47 -33.72
CA PHE A 204 -70.67 11.99 -32.83
C PHE A 204 -70.59 11.27 -31.49
N SER A 205 -71.73 10.94 -30.85
CA SER A 205 -71.73 10.18 -29.61
C SER A 205 -71.19 8.75 -29.84
N GLN A 206 -71.42 8.13 -30.97
CA GLN A 206 -70.85 6.82 -31.30
C GLN A 206 -69.33 6.92 -31.51
N LEU A 207 -68.83 7.93 -32.20
CA LEU A 207 -67.40 8.17 -32.37
C LEU A 207 -66.69 8.43 -31.02
N ALA A 208 -67.37 9.14 -30.11
CA ALA A 208 -66.83 9.36 -28.76
C ALA A 208 -66.64 8.05 -27.98
N ILE A 209 -67.58 7.12 -28.08
CA ILE A 209 -67.49 5.77 -27.48
C ILE A 209 -66.34 4.97 -28.15
N ASP A 210 -66.20 5.02 -29.45
CA ASP A 210 -65.14 4.29 -30.20
C ASP A 210 -63.73 4.82 -29.80
N VAL A 211 -63.62 6.16 -29.59
CA VAL A 211 -62.36 6.78 -29.08
C VAL A 211 -62.06 6.28 -27.66
N LEU A 212 -63.02 6.36 -26.74
CA LEU A 212 -62.83 5.90 -25.36
C LEU A 212 -62.48 4.41 -25.27
N ASN A 213 -63.15 3.56 -26.06
CA ASN A 213 -62.80 2.14 -26.16
C ASN A 213 -61.36 1.92 -26.69
N SER A 214 -60.92 2.75 -27.64
CA SER A 214 -59.56 2.72 -28.14
C SER A 214 -58.57 3.18 -27.06
N ASP A 215 -58.88 4.22 -26.31
CA ASP A 215 -58.04 4.74 -25.23
C ASP A 215 -57.93 3.72 -24.08
N ILE A 216 -59.03 3.09 -23.67
CA ILE A 216 -59.01 1.98 -22.69
C ILE A 216 -58.14 0.83 -23.15
N LYS A 217 -58.27 0.45 -24.43
CA LYS A 217 -57.44 -0.61 -25.03
C LYS A 217 -55.97 -0.25 -25.03
N ILE A 218 -55.61 0.98 -25.43
CA ILE A 218 -54.26 1.48 -25.44
C ILE A 218 -53.67 1.49 -24.01
N ALA A 219 -54.40 2.03 -23.05
CA ALA A 219 -54.01 2.07 -21.65
C ALA A 219 -53.78 0.65 -21.10
N LYS A 220 -54.68 -0.31 -21.35
CA LYS A 220 -54.58 -1.70 -20.86
C LYS A 220 -53.48 -2.52 -21.53
N THR A 221 -53.16 -2.27 -22.80
CA THR A 221 -52.19 -3.09 -23.57
C THR A 221 -50.78 -2.49 -23.65
N PHE A 222 -50.67 -1.19 -23.93
CA PHE A 222 -49.40 -0.55 -24.18
C PHE A 222 -49.00 0.42 -23.04
N GLY A 223 -49.95 1.17 -22.51
CA GLY A 223 -49.69 2.16 -21.45
C GLY A 223 -49.17 1.49 -20.19
N LYS A 224 -49.84 0.42 -19.76
CA LYS A 224 -49.44 -0.36 -18.59
C LYS A 224 -48.01 -0.93 -18.76
N ASP A 225 -47.74 -1.61 -19.87
CA ASP A 225 -46.49 -2.29 -20.11
C ASP A 225 -45.31 -1.29 -20.24
N TYR A 226 -45.56 -0.14 -20.92
CA TYR A 226 -44.58 0.92 -21.01
C TYR A 226 -44.20 1.49 -19.66
N GLN A 227 -45.19 1.88 -18.85
CA GLN A 227 -44.93 2.47 -17.55
C GLN A 227 -44.31 1.46 -16.57
N LEU A 228 -44.72 0.19 -16.66
CA LEU A 228 -44.10 -0.88 -15.87
C LEU A 228 -42.64 -1.06 -16.23
N ALA A 229 -42.30 -1.10 -17.54
CA ALA A 229 -40.92 -1.22 -18.01
C ALA A 229 -40.05 -0.04 -17.58
N GLU A 230 -40.61 1.18 -17.53
CA GLU A 230 -39.94 2.38 -17.02
C GLU A 230 -39.62 2.23 -15.52
N LEU A 231 -40.61 1.91 -14.68
CA LEU A 231 -40.45 1.71 -13.23
C LEU A 231 -39.48 0.56 -12.90
N GLU A 232 -39.54 -0.55 -13.63
CA GLU A 232 -38.59 -1.65 -13.50
C GLU A 232 -37.17 -1.22 -13.93
N GLY A 233 -37.08 -0.35 -14.95
CA GLY A 233 -35.83 0.26 -15.37
C GLY A 233 -35.23 1.13 -14.27
N GLU A 234 -36.02 1.98 -13.66
CA GLU A 234 -35.62 2.80 -12.51
C GLU A 234 -35.17 1.96 -11.31
N LEU A 235 -35.91 0.88 -11.01
CA LEU A 235 -35.53 -0.05 -9.96
C LEU A 235 -34.18 -0.70 -10.24
N ARG A 236 -33.92 -1.16 -11.47
CA ARG A 236 -32.63 -1.74 -11.84
C ARG A 236 -31.47 -0.72 -11.70
N VAL A 237 -31.71 0.53 -12.11
CA VAL A 237 -30.71 1.61 -11.95
C VAL A 237 -30.45 1.88 -10.47
N ALA A 238 -31.50 1.97 -9.67
CA ALA A 238 -31.37 2.18 -8.23
C ALA A 238 -30.61 1.03 -7.54
N GLN A 239 -30.89 -0.23 -7.94
CA GLN A 239 -30.18 -1.42 -7.44
C GLN A 239 -28.69 -1.38 -7.80
N ALA A 240 -28.37 -1.08 -9.07
CA ALA A 240 -26.97 -0.96 -9.51
C ALA A 240 -26.21 0.16 -8.78
N GLN A 241 -26.88 1.28 -8.51
CA GLN A 241 -26.32 2.37 -7.70
C GLN A 241 -26.10 1.95 -6.24
N PHE A 242 -27.01 1.20 -5.67
CA PHE A 242 -26.87 0.66 -4.32
C PHE A 242 -25.67 -0.30 -4.24
N GLU A 243 -25.57 -1.26 -5.16
CA GLU A 243 -24.46 -2.20 -5.22
C GLU A 243 -23.11 -1.47 -5.34
N ALA A 244 -23.00 -0.50 -6.25
CA ALA A 244 -21.78 0.29 -6.44
C ALA A 244 -21.40 1.10 -5.19
N ASN A 245 -22.37 1.70 -4.49
CA ASN A 245 -22.13 2.43 -3.24
C ASN A 245 -21.76 1.48 -2.10
N ASP A 246 -22.36 0.29 -2.04
CA ASP A 246 -22.07 -0.71 -1.01
C ASP A 246 -20.66 -1.27 -1.17
N GLU A 247 -20.24 -1.61 -2.38
CA GLU A 247 -18.87 -2.02 -2.68
C GLU A 247 -17.86 -0.94 -2.30
N ARG A 248 -18.16 0.32 -2.60
CA ARG A 248 -17.32 1.45 -2.20
C ARG A 248 -17.24 1.58 -0.68
N ALA A 249 -18.35 1.46 0.02
CA ALA A 249 -18.40 1.54 1.48
C ALA A 249 -17.60 0.41 2.14
N MET A 250 -17.70 -0.82 1.61
CA MET A 250 -16.90 -1.96 2.05
C MET A 250 -15.40 -1.72 1.81
N ALA A 251 -15.04 -1.18 0.65
CA ALA A 251 -13.64 -0.88 0.32
C ALA A 251 -13.05 0.20 1.25
N ASP A 252 -13.80 1.27 1.52
CA ASP A 252 -13.35 2.35 2.40
C ASP A 252 -13.31 1.89 3.87
N ALA A 253 -14.26 1.07 4.33
CA ALA A 253 -14.22 0.42 5.64
C ALA A 253 -12.98 -0.48 5.77
N SER A 254 -12.69 -1.32 4.78
CA SER A 254 -11.50 -2.18 4.77
C SER A 254 -10.19 -1.38 4.79
N ARG A 255 -10.16 -0.20 4.13
CA ARG A 255 -8.98 0.70 4.19
C ARG A 255 -8.80 1.30 5.59
N ARG A 256 -9.91 1.67 6.25
CA ARG A 256 -9.89 2.15 7.63
C ARG A 256 -9.41 1.05 8.57
N ASP A 257 -9.98 -0.15 8.48
CA ASP A 257 -9.67 -1.26 9.37
C ASP A 257 -8.20 -1.68 9.26
N ARG A 258 -7.65 -1.69 8.04
CA ARG A 258 -6.20 -1.90 7.84
C ARG A 258 -5.34 -0.81 8.46
N ALA A 259 -5.80 0.43 8.52
CA ALA A 259 -5.05 1.48 9.20
C ALA A 259 -5.12 1.35 10.72
N ILE A 260 -6.25 0.86 11.25
CA ILE A 260 -6.40 0.54 12.68
C ILE A 260 -5.47 -0.62 13.06
N GLU A 261 -5.44 -1.68 12.26
CA GLU A 261 -4.52 -2.80 12.45
C GLU A 261 -3.04 -2.37 12.37
N GLU A 262 -2.72 -1.45 11.45
CA GLU A 262 -1.38 -0.90 11.32
C GLU A 262 -0.96 -0.09 12.56
N LYS A 263 -1.91 0.58 13.24
CA LYS A 263 -1.67 1.24 14.50
C LYS A 263 -1.33 0.25 15.62
N GLU A 264 -1.97 -0.91 15.66
CA GLU A 264 -1.65 -1.96 16.64
C GLU A 264 -0.20 -2.43 16.50
N TYR A 265 0.33 -2.48 15.27
CA TYR A 265 1.73 -2.84 15.03
C TYR A 265 2.74 -1.76 15.45
N CYS A 266 2.29 -0.53 15.78
CA CYS A 266 3.16 0.51 16.33
C CYS A 266 3.59 0.22 17.77
N THR A 267 2.86 -0.63 18.48
CA THR A 267 3.23 -1.12 19.81
C THR A 267 3.72 -2.56 19.66
N ILE A 268 5.02 -2.74 19.77
CA ILE A 268 5.64 -4.05 19.64
C ILE A 268 5.81 -4.66 21.02
N THR A 269 5.25 -5.85 21.20
CA THR A 269 5.31 -6.60 22.46
C THR A 269 6.25 -7.80 22.35
N ALA A 270 6.80 -8.25 23.49
CA ALA A 270 7.66 -9.41 23.58
C ALA A 270 6.87 -10.70 23.28
N PRO A 271 7.29 -11.51 22.29
CA PRO A 271 6.63 -12.76 21.97
C PRO A 271 6.92 -13.91 22.95
N LYS A 272 7.92 -13.74 23.81
CA LYS A 272 8.32 -14.65 24.89
C LYS A 272 9.07 -13.91 25.97
N SER A 273 9.17 -14.48 27.16
CA SER A 273 10.04 -13.96 28.22
C SER A 273 11.50 -14.19 27.89
N GLY A 274 12.36 -13.20 28.13
CA GLY A 274 13.78 -13.33 27.84
C GLY A 274 14.54 -12.00 27.81
N LEU A 275 15.81 -12.08 27.42
CA LEU A 275 16.68 -10.94 27.24
C LEU A 275 16.41 -10.27 25.90
N VAL A 276 16.37 -8.94 25.87
CA VAL A 276 16.23 -8.15 24.63
C VAL A 276 17.57 -7.50 24.30
N ILE A 277 18.00 -7.61 23.04
CA ILE A 277 19.24 -7.02 22.53
C ILE A 277 18.94 -6.20 21.30
N HIS A 278 19.52 -5.00 21.24
CA HIS A 278 19.48 -4.19 20.01
C HIS A 278 20.45 -4.77 18.98
N PRO A 279 20.03 -5.02 17.73
CA PRO A 279 20.92 -5.48 16.70
C PRO A 279 21.99 -4.40 16.43
N ARG A 280 23.27 -4.78 16.50
CA ARG A 280 24.35 -3.89 16.07
C ARG A 280 24.40 -3.89 14.56
N ALA A 281 24.39 -2.71 13.97
CA ALA A 281 24.72 -2.58 12.56
C ALA A 281 26.10 -3.18 12.31
N ALA A 282 26.23 -4.02 11.29
CA ALA A 282 27.54 -4.44 10.84
C ALA A 282 28.32 -3.17 10.44
N ALA A 283 29.62 -3.09 10.80
CA ALA A 283 30.46 -1.89 10.63
C ALA A 283 30.52 -1.31 9.20
N TRP A 284 29.98 -2.02 8.21
CA TRP A 284 29.88 -1.61 6.81
C TRP A 284 28.45 -1.22 6.38
N LYS A 285 27.46 -1.28 7.26
CA LYS A 285 26.07 -0.92 7.01
C LYS A 285 25.74 0.32 7.79
N ASP A 286 25.43 1.42 7.12
CA ASP A 286 24.91 2.68 7.70
C ASP A 286 23.47 2.49 8.21
N ALA A 287 23.20 1.42 8.97
CA ALA A 287 21.93 1.23 9.62
C ALA A 287 21.98 1.99 10.97
N PRO A 288 21.06 2.93 11.22
CA PRO A 288 21.01 3.64 12.49
C PRO A 288 20.75 2.64 13.63
N ASP A 289 21.39 2.87 14.79
CA ASP A 289 21.07 2.15 16.02
C ASP A 289 19.59 2.41 16.37
N ILE A 290 18.93 1.40 16.91
CA ILE A 290 17.54 1.52 17.40
C ILE A 290 17.57 2.31 18.70
N THR A 291 17.36 3.62 18.58
CA THR A 291 17.32 4.57 19.68
C THR A 291 16.05 5.43 19.59
N GLU A 292 15.68 6.07 20.69
CA GLU A 292 14.61 7.05 20.69
C GLU A 292 14.90 8.16 19.68
N GLY A 293 13.91 8.50 18.83
CA GLY A 293 14.06 9.39 17.69
C GLY A 293 14.69 8.75 16.45
N GLY A 294 15.14 7.50 16.52
CA GLY A 294 15.66 6.74 15.39
C GLY A 294 14.57 6.37 14.39
N THR A 295 14.99 6.08 13.17
CA THR A 295 14.08 5.71 12.09
C THR A 295 14.14 4.23 11.78
N VAL A 296 12.98 3.60 11.64
CA VAL A 296 12.85 2.19 11.29
C VAL A 296 11.95 2.02 10.06
N TYR A 297 12.20 0.95 9.31
CA TYR A 297 11.48 0.62 8.08
C TYR A 297 10.76 -0.72 8.24
N LYS A 298 9.74 -0.92 7.40
CA LYS A 298 9.05 -2.21 7.32
C LYS A 298 10.05 -3.34 7.05
N GLU A 299 9.85 -4.49 7.71
CA GLU A 299 10.71 -5.69 7.62
C GLU A 299 12.12 -5.53 8.16
N GLN A 300 12.44 -4.39 8.78
CA GLN A 300 13.70 -4.22 9.49
C GLN A 300 13.63 -4.96 10.83
N VAL A 301 14.69 -5.70 11.15
CA VAL A 301 14.88 -6.29 12.48
C VAL A 301 15.18 -5.16 13.44
N VAL A 302 14.29 -4.95 14.40
CA VAL A 302 14.39 -3.86 15.38
C VAL A 302 14.98 -4.35 16.71
N LEU A 303 14.66 -5.57 17.13
CA LEU A 303 15.15 -6.17 18.36
C LEU A 303 15.44 -7.65 18.14
N LEU A 304 16.34 -8.20 18.96
CA LEU A 304 16.68 -9.62 18.99
C LEU A 304 16.44 -10.17 20.39
N MET A 305 15.84 -11.34 20.46
CA MET A 305 15.71 -12.10 21.70
C MET A 305 16.52 -13.42 21.58
N PRO A 306 17.77 -13.44 22.10
CA PRO A 306 18.61 -14.63 22.05
C PRO A 306 18.08 -15.73 22.95
N ASN A 307 18.27 -16.97 22.52
CA ASN A 307 18.07 -18.12 23.37
C ASN A 307 19.37 -18.42 24.13
N LEU A 308 19.37 -18.19 25.46
CA LEU A 308 20.55 -18.36 26.30
C LEU A 308 20.91 -19.83 26.53
N ASP A 309 19.98 -20.75 26.26
CA ASP A 309 20.23 -22.20 26.40
C ASP A 309 21.01 -22.78 25.21
N LYS A 310 21.03 -22.08 24.08
CA LYS A 310 21.67 -22.50 22.83
C LYS A 310 22.71 -21.47 22.38
N MET A 311 23.85 -21.47 23.08
CA MET A 311 24.94 -20.54 22.76
C MET A 311 25.97 -21.21 21.85
N GLN A 312 26.55 -20.42 20.94
CA GLN A 312 27.67 -20.79 20.08
C GLN A 312 28.73 -19.71 20.10
N VAL A 313 29.97 -20.11 19.80
CA VAL A 313 31.08 -19.18 19.66
C VAL A 313 31.41 -19.05 18.17
N LYS A 314 31.32 -17.84 17.67
CA LYS A 314 31.71 -17.51 16.30
C LYS A 314 33.14 -16.96 16.31
N VAL A 315 34.04 -17.70 15.69
CA VAL A 315 35.48 -17.37 15.64
C VAL A 315 35.87 -17.07 14.20
N GLY A 316 36.55 -15.95 14.00
CA GLY A 316 37.14 -15.62 12.70
C GLY A 316 38.56 -16.18 12.64
N VAL A 317 38.77 -17.24 11.87
CA VAL A 317 40.10 -17.86 11.73
C VAL A 317 40.81 -17.25 10.51
N HIS A 318 42.09 -16.88 10.71
CA HIS A 318 42.92 -16.39 9.62
C HIS A 318 43.15 -17.48 8.57
N GLU A 319 43.12 -17.13 7.29
CA GLU A 319 43.22 -18.06 6.16
C GLU A 319 44.46 -18.99 6.25
N ALA A 320 45.58 -18.51 6.74
CA ALA A 320 46.80 -19.30 6.94
C ALA A 320 46.63 -20.45 7.93
N LEU A 321 45.70 -20.36 8.86
CA LEU A 321 45.46 -21.37 9.92
C LEU A 321 44.33 -22.35 9.60
N VAL A 322 43.47 -22.00 8.62
CA VAL A 322 42.27 -22.81 8.26
C VAL A 322 42.65 -24.26 7.91
N LYS A 323 43.84 -24.49 7.31
CA LYS A 323 44.30 -25.83 6.94
C LYS A 323 44.57 -26.76 8.14
N TYR A 324 44.72 -26.22 9.34
CA TYR A 324 44.97 -26.95 10.57
C TYR A 324 43.70 -27.25 11.37
N ILE A 325 42.58 -26.68 10.99
CA ILE A 325 41.31 -26.79 11.69
C ILE A 325 40.44 -27.83 11.01
N GLN A 326 39.95 -28.79 11.77
CA GLN A 326 39.02 -29.79 11.30
C GLN A 326 37.72 -29.78 12.11
N PRO A 327 36.57 -30.14 11.52
CA PRO A 327 35.33 -30.27 12.27
C PRO A 327 35.47 -31.23 13.42
N GLY A 328 35.13 -30.82 14.65
CA GLY A 328 35.19 -31.64 15.85
C GLY A 328 36.48 -31.49 16.71
N MET A 329 37.36 -30.55 16.32
CA MET A 329 38.51 -30.19 17.15
C MET A 329 38.10 -29.38 18.38
#